data_0300faae94949c77fd5879c142b0a0bd
#
_entry.id   0300faae94949c77fd5879c142b0a0bd
#
_cell.length_a   1.000
_cell.length_b   1.000
_cell.length_c   1.000
_cell.angle_alpha   90.00
_cell.angle_beta   90.00
_cell.angle_gamma   90.00
#
_symmetry.space_group_name_H-M   'P 1'
#
loop_
_entity.id
_entity.type
_entity.pdbx_description
1 polymer ?
#
loop_
_entity_poly.entity_id
_entity_poly.type
_entity_poly.pdbx_seq_one_letter_code
_entity_poly.pdbx_strand_id
1 'polypeptide(L)'
;FPHEEIIEEGEYSDDTQLILCLSRSLQKGERWWEHFTQVELPFWSVYERGGGGATKRAVESWLDGVMPWSSSRKPQDVKRYYDAGGNGVAMRSLPHVLRLGEMEFSKVATNIFLDGIATHGHPRALLGALAYGFALWAAFRKDSKLAYGELVEELIKNVDLWSALPATPSIPSEWRSQAEKSLQDYMKLW
;
A
#
# COMPACT_ATOMS: atom_id res chain seq x y z
N PHE A 1 15.56 9.33 -13.49
CA PHE A 1 14.95 10.36 -14.33
C PHE A 1 15.20 11.69 -13.64
N PRO A 2 15.78 12.71 -14.29
CA PRO A 2 15.86 14.01 -13.69
C PRO A 2 14.44 14.58 -13.61
N HIS A 3 13.94 14.77 -12.40
CA HIS A 3 12.77 15.60 -12.17
C HIS A 3 13.26 17.05 -12.11
N GLU A 4 13.01 17.82 -13.14
CA GLU A 4 13.30 19.26 -13.18
C GLU A 4 12.21 20.10 -12.47
N GLU A 5 11.48 19.51 -11.53
CA GLU A 5 10.55 20.28 -10.71
C GLU A 5 11.33 21.02 -9.63
N ILE A 6 11.25 22.33 -9.66
CA ILE A 6 11.75 23.19 -8.58
C ILE A 6 10.79 22.97 -7.40
N ILE A 7 11.31 22.38 -6.33
CA ILE A 7 10.56 22.22 -5.07
C ILE A 7 10.84 23.48 -4.25
N GLU A 8 9.80 24.26 -3.98
CA GLU A 8 9.90 25.45 -3.13
C GLU A 8 9.96 25.05 -1.64
N GLU A 9 10.43 25.98 -0.79
CA GLU A 9 10.50 25.75 0.66
C GLU A 9 9.11 25.47 1.24
N GLY A 10 8.97 24.37 1.98
CA GLY A 10 7.70 23.91 2.55
C GLY A 10 6.87 23.01 1.65
N GLU A 11 7.30 22.76 0.41
CA GLU A 11 6.67 21.80 -0.47
C GLU A 11 7.12 20.36 -0.17
N TYR A 12 6.26 19.40 -0.46
CA TYR A 12 6.50 17.98 -0.22
C TYR A 12 5.98 17.11 -1.36
N SER A 13 6.59 15.93 -1.53
CA SER A 13 6.28 14.97 -2.60
C SER A 13 4.99 14.20 -2.34
N ASP A 14 4.66 13.32 -3.30
CA ASP A 14 3.54 12.36 -3.22
C ASP A 14 3.63 11.44 -2.00
N ASP A 15 4.82 11.11 -1.49
CA ASP A 15 4.99 10.35 -0.25
C ASP A 15 4.18 10.98 0.90
N THR A 16 4.49 12.23 1.22
CA THR A 16 3.79 12.96 2.28
C THR A 16 2.33 13.23 1.93
N GLN A 17 2.02 13.56 0.67
CA GLN A 17 0.65 13.79 0.23
C GLN A 17 -0.22 12.56 0.47
N LEU A 18 0.25 11.36 0.09
CA LEU A 18 -0.50 10.12 0.23
C LEU A 18 -0.58 9.63 1.68
N ILE A 19 0.45 9.89 2.51
CA ILE A 19 0.36 9.70 3.96
C ILE A 19 -0.78 10.53 4.55
N LEU A 20 -0.91 11.80 4.17
CA LEU A 20 -1.97 12.69 4.64
C LEU A 20 -3.36 12.24 4.14
N CYS A 21 -3.49 11.85 2.86
CA CYS A 21 -4.71 11.29 2.30
C CYS A 21 -5.19 10.05 3.09
N LEU A 22 -4.27 9.12 3.33
CA LEU A 22 -4.56 7.92 4.09
C LEU A 22 -4.92 8.24 5.54
N SER A 23 -4.18 9.15 6.18
CA SER A 23 -4.46 9.58 7.56
C SER A 23 -5.86 10.16 7.72
N ARG A 24 -6.31 11.01 6.77
CA ARG A 24 -7.68 11.54 6.76
C ARG A 24 -8.72 10.43 6.53
N SER A 25 -8.41 9.48 5.67
CA SER A 25 -9.31 8.34 5.41
C SER A 25 -9.46 7.46 6.65
N LEU A 26 -8.38 7.16 7.34
CA LEU A 26 -8.41 6.33 8.54
C LEU A 26 -9.29 6.92 9.66
N GLN A 27 -9.53 8.23 9.69
CA GLN A 27 -10.47 8.86 10.61
C GLN A 27 -11.95 8.49 10.34
N LYS A 28 -12.25 7.91 9.17
CA LYS A 28 -13.62 7.46 8.82
C LYS A 28 -13.98 6.07 9.38
N GLY A 29 -13.13 5.50 10.23
CA GLY A 29 -13.40 4.22 10.87
C GLY A 29 -13.43 3.07 9.85
N GLU A 30 -14.49 2.26 9.87
CA GLU A 30 -14.64 1.10 8.98
C GLU A 30 -14.76 1.48 7.49
N ARG A 31 -15.16 2.70 7.20
CA ARG A 31 -15.30 3.23 5.83
C ARG A 31 -14.01 3.85 5.28
N TRP A 32 -12.86 3.64 5.93
CA TRP A 32 -11.61 4.27 5.54
C TRP A 32 -11.18 3.92 4.11
N TRP A 33 -11.36 2.67 3.71
CA TRP A 33 -10.93 2.20 2.40
C TRP A 33 -11.78 2.78 1.27
N GLU A 34 -13.11 2.83 1.45
CA GLU A 34 -14.02 3.51 0.55
C GLU A 34 -13.69 5.00 0.42
N HIS A 35 -13.47 5.67 1.56
CA HIS A 35 -13.09 7.09 1.56
C HIS A 35 -11.74 7.31 0.88
N PHE A 36 -10.75 6.45 1.11
CA PHE A 36 -9.45 6.55 0.47
C PHE A 36 -9.54 6.41 -1.04
N THR A 37 -10.25 5.39 -1.52
CA THR A 37 -10.33 5.07 -2.96
C THR A 37 -11.27 6.00 -3.74
N GLN A 38 -12.38 6.44 -3.14
CA GLN A 38 -13.41 7.19 -3.85
C GLN A 38 -13.38 8.70 -3.59
N VAL A 39 -12.65 9.15 -2.57
CA VAL A 39 -12.56 10.58 -2.23
C VAL A 39 -11.10 11.06 -2.26
N GLU A 40 -10.22 10.49 -1.44
CA GLU A 40 -8.89 11.03 -1.25
C GLU A 40 -7.98 10.81 -2.47
N LEU A 41 -7.96 9.61 -3.06
CA LEU A 41 -7.18 9.34 -4.27
C LEU A 41 -7.65 10.17 -5.47
N PRO A 42 -8.96 10.26 -5.79
CA PRO A 42 -9.45 11.18 -6.81
C PRO A 42 -9.08 12.63 -6.55
N PHE A 43 -9.26 13.12 -5.32
CA PHE A 43 -8.91 14.51 -4.98
C PHE A 43 -7.40 14.76 -5.06
N TRP A 44 -6.57 13.80 -4.66
CA TRP A 44 -5.11 13.88 -4.75
C TRP A 44 -4.63 14.16 -6.17
N SER A 45 -5.28 13.63 -7.21
CA SER A 45 -4.88 13.85 -8.60
C SER A 45 -4.88 15.30 -9.04
N VAL A 46 -5.59 16.17 -8.33
CA VAL A 46 -5.71 17.62 -8.67
C VAL A 46 -4.46 18.41 -8.20
N TYR A 47 -3.78 17.91 -7.16
CA TYR A 47 -2.62 18.59 -6.58
C TYR A 47 -1.39 17.70 -6.43
N GLU A 48 -1.39 16.54 -7.13
CA GLU A 48 -0.30 15.56 -7.03
C GLU A 48 1.03 16.16 -7.49
N ARG A 49 2.11 15.75 -6.80
CA ARG A 49 3.46 16.16 -7.12
C ARG A 49 4.41 14.98 -7.08
N GLY A 50 5.00 14.65 -8.21
CA GLY A 50 5.95 13.56 -8.32
C GLY A 50 5.34 12.15 -8.28
N GLY A 51 4.00 12.04 -8.33
CA GLY A 51 3.29 10.78 -8.21
C GLY A 51 3.69 9.73 -9.25
N GLY A 52 3.93 8.51 -8.79
CA GLY A 52 4.28 7.38 -9.64
C GLY A 52 3.16 6.97 -10.60
N GLY A 53 3.54 6.52 -11.81
CA GLY A 53 2.58 6.16 -12.86
C GLY A 53 1.59 5.06 -12.47
N ALA A 54 1.93 4.17 -11.53
CA ALA A 54 1.01 3.15 -11.04
C ALA A 54 -0.15 3.78 -10.25
N THR A 55 0.16 4.69 -9.32
CA THR A 55 -0.84 5.41 -8.52
C THR A 55 -1.72 6.26 -9.42
N LYS A 56 -1.14 7.03 -10.36
CA LYS A 56 -1.91 7.86 -11.31
C LYS A 56 -2.93 7.05 -12.11
N ARG A 57 -2.52 5.92 -12.70
CA ARG A 57 -3.43 5.05 -13.45
C ARG A 57 -4.53 4.43 -12.60
N ALA A 58 -4.22 4.08 -11.35
CA ALA A 58 -5.23 3.59 -10.42
C ALA A 58 -6.24 4.69 -10.06
N VAL A 59 -5.77 5.91 -9.84
CA VAL A 59 -6.63 7.08 -9.59
C VAL A 59 -7.56 7.37 -10.76
N GLU A 60 -7.08 7.32 -12.00
CA GLU A 60 -7.92 7.42 -13.19
C GLU A 60 -9.06 6.38 -13.16
N SER A 61 -8.74 5.16 -12.73
CA SER A 61 -9.72 4.09 -12.60
C SER A 61 -10.80 4.42 -11.55
N TRP A 62 -10.38 4.91 -10.39
CA TRP A 62 -11.30 5.31 -9.33
C TRP A 62 -12.16 6.52 -9.72
N LEU A 63 -11.63 7.48 -10.49
CA LEU A 63 -12.39 8.60 -11.07
C LEU A 63 -13.48 8.12 -12.01
N ASP A 64 -13.23 7.07 -12.79
CA ASP A 64 -14.21 6.43 -13.66
C ASP A 64 -15.25 5.59 -12.87
N GLY A 65 -15.13 5.48 -11.56
CA GLY A 65 -15.99 4.63 -10.71
C GLY A 65 -15.73 3.13 -10.89
N VAL A 66 -14.59 2.75 -11.45
CA VAL A 66 -14.25 1.37 -11.78
C VAL A 66 -12.97 0.96 -11.04
N MET A 67 -12.97 -0.23 -10.42
CA MET A 67 -11.79 -0.77 -9.76
C MET A 67 -10.65 -1.03 -10.75
N PRO A 68 -9.38 -0.76 -10.39
CA PRO A 68 -8.24 -0.93 -11.30
C PRO A 68 -8.07 -2.34 -11.89
N TRP A 69 -8.56 -3.36 -11.19
CA TRP A 69 -8.49 -4.78 -11.58
C TRP A 69 -9.78 -5.29 -12.26
N SER A 70 -10.79 -4.43 -12.44
CA SER A 70 -12.06 -4.87 -12.97
C SER A 70 -11.96 -5.39 -14.40
N SER A 71 -12.67 -6.49 -14.67
CA SER A 71 -12.83 -7.07 -16.02
C SER A 71 -13.53 -6.13 -17.00
N SER A 72 -14.20 -5.08 -16.53
CA SER A 72 -14.81 -4.05 -17.37
C SER A 72 -13.79 -3.08 -18.00
N ARG A 73 -12.56 -3.07 -17.51
CA ARG A 73 -11.46 -2.25 -18.06
C ARG A 73 -10.79 -2.94 -19.25
N LYS A 74 -10.04 -2.17 -20.03
CA LYS A 74 -9.22 -2.73 -21.12
C LYS A 74 -8.20 -3.72 -20.54
N PRO A 75 -8.01 -4.90 -21.15
CA PRO A 75 -7.08 -5.92 -20.65
C PRO A 75 -5.66 -5.40 -20.41
N GLN A 76 -5.20 -4.44 -21.23
CA GLN A 76 -3.89 -3.84 -21.09
C GLN A 76 -3.77 -2.99 -19.82
N ASP A 77 -4.83 -2.30 -19.39
CA ASP A 77 -4.81 -1.47 -18.18
C ASP A 77 -4.85 -2.36 -16.94
N VAL A 78 -5.63 -3.43 -16.96
CA VAL A 78 -5.62 -4.47 -15.92
C VAL A 78 -4.25 -5.12 -15.82
N LYS A 79 -3.61 -5.45 -16.95
CA LYS A 79 -2.24 -5.98 -16.95
C LYS A 79 -1.25 -5.00 -16.31
N ARG A 80 -1.31 -3.72 -16.67
CA ARG A 80 -0.45 -2.67 -16.09
C ARG A 80 -0.64 -2.51 -14.58
N TYR A 81 -1.87 -2.71 -14.09
CA TYR A 81 -2.15 -2.71 -12.67
C TYR A 81 -1.45 -3.87 -11.96
N TYR A 82 -1.51 -5.10 -12.51
CA TYR A 82 -0.82 -6.26 -11.95
C TYR A 82 0.70 -6.22 -12.16
N ASP A 83 1.20 -5.45 -13.12
CA ASP A 83 2.64 -5.19 -13.32
C ASP A 83 3.18 -4.06 -12.42
N ALA A 84 2.32 -3.40 -11.64
CA ALA A 84 2.68 -2.25 -10.79
C ALA A 84 3.41 -2.71 -9.52
N GLY A 85 4.73 -2.86 -9.60
CA GLY A 85 5.60 -3.38 -8.52
C GLY A 85 6.48 -2.31 -7.84
N GLY A 86 6.09 -1.02 -7.90
CA GLY A 86 6.81 0.08 -7.25
C GLY A 86 6.57 0.16 -5.75
N ASN A 87 7.23 1.12 -5.07
CA ASN A 87 7.17 1.33 -3.62
C ASN A 87 5.98 2.19 -3.13
N GLY A 88 5.08 2.60 -4.03
CA GLY A 88 3.99 3.52 -3.71
C GLY A 88 3.03 3.08 -2.60
N VAL A 89 3.05 1.81 -2.20
CA VAL A 89 2.32 1.30 -1.03
C VAL A 89 3.15 1.44 0.24
N ALA A 90 4.42 1.00 0.20
CA ALA A 90 5.30 1.03 1.36
C ALA A 90 5.47 2.46 1.89
N MET A 91 5.71 3.44 1.00
CA MET A 91 5.95 4.84 1.38
C MET A 91 4.82 5.47 2.20
N ARG A 92 3.58 4.99 2.06
CA ARG A 92 2.40 5.53 2.76
C ARG A 92 1.86 4.62 3.87
N SER A 93 2.54 3.52 4.22
CA SER A 93 2.04 2.53 5.20
C SER A 93 2.06 3.01 6.66
N LEU A 94 2.86 4.02 7.00
CA LEU A 94 3.04 4.50 8.37
C LEU A 94 1.73 4.81 9.13
N PRO A 95 0.71 5.46 8.55
CA PRO A 95 -0.54 5.74 9.26
C PRO A 95 -1.26 4.49 9.78
N HIS A 96 -1.17 3.36 9.09
CA HIS A 96 -1.74 2.10 9.57
C HIS A 96 -1.07 1.63 10.86
N VAL A 97 0.27 1.75 10.92
CA VAL A 97 1.02 1.38 12.13
C VAL A 97 0.71 2.32 13.29
N LEU A 98 0.69 3.64 13.05
CA LEU A 98 0.37 4.62 14.11
C LEU A 98 -1.03 4.40 14.69
N ARG A 99 -1.98 3.94 13.88
CA ARG A 99 -3.35 3.68 14.34
C ARG A 99 -3.54 2.32 15.01
N LEU A 100 -2.87 1.29 14.52
CA LEU A 100 -3.12 -0.11 14.88
C LEU A 100 -1.90 -0.78 15.53
N GLY A 101 -0.83 -0.05 15.80
CA GLY A 101 0.45 -0.61 16.27
C GLY A 101 0.39 -1.37 17.59
N GLU A 102 -0.60 -1.04 18.44
CA GLU A 102 -0.87 -1.78 19.68
C GLU A 102 -1.56 -3.13 19.44
N MET A 103 -2.08 -3.37 18.24
CA MET A 103 -2.76 -4.62 17.88
C MET A 103 -1.78 -5.64 17.31
N GLU A 104 -2.26 -6.90 17.19
CA GLU A 104 -1.52 -7.95 16.48
C GLU A 104 -1.19 -7.53 15.05
N PHE A 105 0.00 -7.89 14.56
CA PHE A 105 0.46 -7.50 13.22
C PHE A 105 -0.52 -7.90 12.11
N SER A 106 -1.24 -9.02 12.26
CA SER A 106 -2.26 -9.46 11.30
C SER A 106 -3.33 -8.38 10.98
N LYS A 107 -3.67 -7.55 11.96
CA LYS A 107 -4.59 -6.41 11.77
C LYS A 107 -3.95 -5.29 10.97
N VAL A 108 -2.70 -4.96 11.28
CA VAL A 108 -1.91 -3.96 10.53
C VAL A 108 -1.70 -4.44 9.10
N ALA A 109 -1.28 -5.69 8.92
CA ALA A 109 -1.05 -6.33 7.63
C ALA A 109 -2.30 -6.31 6.73
N THR A 110 -3.47 -6.62 7.29
CA THR A 110 -4.74 -6.56 6.56
C THR A 110 -5.00 -5.15 5.99
N ASN A 111 -4.78 -4.12 6.80
CA ASN A 111 -5.02 -2.74 6.37
C ASN A 111 -3.99 -2.27 5.34
N ILE A 112 -2.71 -2.59 5.52
CA ILE A 112 -1.65 -2.30 4.53
C ILE A 112 -1.95 -3.01 3.20
N PHE A 113 -2.40 -4.25 3.25
CA PHE A 113 -2.72 -5.02 2.06
C PHE A 113 -3.92 -4.43 1.29
N LEU A 114 -4.99 -4.07 1.99
CA LEU A 114 -6.15 -3.37 1.40
C LEU A 114 -5.77 -2.03 0.79
N ASP A 115 -4.94 -1.25 1.49
CA ASP A 115 -4.37 -0.02 0.93
C ASP A 115 -3.57 -0.31 -0.34
N GLY A 116 -2.74 -1.35 -0.32
CA GLY A 116 -1.90 -1.74 -1.44
C GLY A 116 -2.68 -2.04 -2.70
N ILE A 117 -3.69 -2.89 -2.60
CA ILE A 117 -4.51 -3.26 -3.75
C ILE A 117 -5.31 -2.10 -4.34
N ALA A 118 -5.52 -1.01 -3.61
CA ALA A 118 -6.16 0.16 -4.17
C ALA A 118 -5.38 0.75 -5.36
N THR A 119 -4.06 0.54 -5.44
CA THR A 119 -3.21 1.14 -6.48
C THR A 119 -2.23 0.18 -7.16
N HIS A 120 -1.85 -0.92 -6.50
CA HIS A 120 -0.81 -1.83 -6.96
C HIS A 120 -1.26 -3.28 -6.84
N GLY A 121 -1.21 -4.03 -7.95
CA GLY A 121 -1.56 -5.45 -7.97
C GLY A 121 -0.36 -6.40 -7.94
N HIS A 122 0.88 -5.89 -8.09
CA HIS A 122 2.06 -6.73 -8.19
C HIS A 122 2.51 -7.24 -6.81
N PRO A 123 2.81 -8.56 -6.67
CA PRO A 123 3.26 -9.16 -5.41
C PRO A 123 4.41 -8.42 -4.74
N ARG A 124 5.41 -7.98 -5.50
CA ARG A 124 6.56 -7.23 -4.96
C ARG A 124 6.15 -5.95 -4.22
N ALA A 125 5.18 -5.20 -4.75
CA ALA A 125 4.69 -3.98 -4.09
C ALA A 125 3.97 -4.32 -2.79
N LEU A 126 3.13 -5.36 -2.81
CA LEU A 126 2.31 -5.75 -1.66
C LEU A 126 3.15 -6.38 -0.55
N LEU A 127 4.03 -7.34 -0.89
CA LEU A 127 4.92 -7.97 0.09
C LEU A 127 5.97 -6.99 0.62
N GLY A 128 6.52 -6.12 -0.24
CA GLY A 128 7.43 -5.06 0.20
C GLY A 128 6.78 -4.10 1.20
N ALA A 129 5.51 -3.75 0.99
CA ALA A 129 4.76 -2.93 1.93
C ALA A 129 4.45 -3.66 3.24
N LEU A 130 4.15 -4.97 3.20
CA LEU A 130 3.97 -5.78 4.41
C LEU A 130 5.26 -5.90 5.21
N ALA A 131 6.39 -6.17 4.56
CA ALA A 131 7.71 -6.23 5.21
C ALA A 131 8.07 -4.88 5.85
N TYR A 132 7.89 -3.78 5.12
CA TYR A 132 8.12 -2.43 5.66
C TYR A 132 7.17 -2.10 6.81
N GLY A 133 5.89 -2.43 6.67
CA GLY A 133 4.89 -2.26 7.73
C GLY A 133 5.22 -3.08 8.98
N PHE A 134 5.77 -4.30 8.82
CA PHE A 134 6.24 -5.10 9.94
C PHE A 134 7.44 -4.43 10.64
N ALA A 135 8.41 -3.92 9.88
CA ALA A 135 9.55 -3.21 10.45
C ALA A 135 9.12 -1.98 11.26
N LEU A 136 8.17 -1.19 10.73
CA LEU A 136 7.59 -0.06 11.44
C LEU A 136 6.84 -0.50 12.71
N TRP A 137 6.04 -1.57 12.62
CA TRP A 137 5.28 -2.12 13.75
C TRP A 137 6.20 -2.65 14.85
N ALA A 138 7.26 -3.37 14.49
CA ALA A 138 8.26 -3.85 15.43
C ALA A 138 8.99 -2.70 16.11
N ALA A 139 9.38 -1.67 15.33
CA ALA A 139 10.03 -0.47 15.86
C ALA A 139 9.11 0.34 16.79
N PHE A 140 7.83 0.49 16.44
CA PHE A 140 6.83 1.21 17.22
C PHE A 140 6.61 0.58 18.61
N ARG A 141 6.69 -0.75 18.71
CA ARG A 141 6.48 -1.51 19.96
C ARG A 141 7.72 -1.64 20.83
N LYS A 142 8.84 -1.13 20.38
CA LYS A 142 10.11 -1.27 21.10
C LYS A 142 10.33 -0.08 22.04
N ASP A 143 10.51 -0.39 23.33
CA ASP A 143 10.77 0.63 24.36
C ASP A 143 12.22 1.13 24.40
N SER A 144 13.14 0.47 23.68
CA SER A 144 14.56 0.81 23.65
C SER A 144 15.04 1.24 22.26
N LYS A 145 16.21 1.88 22.19
CA LYS A 145 16.84 2.19 20.89
C LYS A 145 17.14 0.90 20.13
N LEU A 146 16.89 0.92 18.84
CA LEU A 146 17.26 -0.15 17.92
C LEU A 146 18.78 -0.24 17.79
N ALA A 147 19.33 -1.45 17.88
CA ALA A 147 20.70 -1.73 17.53
C ALA A 147 20.89 -1.77 16.00
N TYR A 148 22.14 -1.61 15.56
CA TYR A 148 22.45 -1.74 14.14
C TYR A 148 22.10 -3.16 13.64
N GLY A 149 21.37 -3.24 12.54
CA GLY A 149 20.95 -4.51 11.93
C GLY A 149 19.72 -5.18 12.57
N GLU A 150 19.32 -4.78 13.76
CA GLU A 150 18.27 -5.45 14.54
C GLU A 150 16.92 -5.55 13.78
N LEU A 151 16.50 -4.49 13.07
CA LEU A 151 15.27 -4.56 12.26
C LEU A 151 15.36 -5.58 11.12
N VAL A 152 16.54 -5.74 10.53
CA VAL A 152 16.76 -6.73 9.46
C VAL A 152 16.71 -8.14 10.04
N GLU A 153 17.31 -8.37 11.19
CA GLU A 153 17.23 -9.65 11.91
C GLU A 153 15.79 -10.00 12.29
N GLU A 154 15.03 -9.02 12.80
CA GLU A 154 13.61 -9.22 13.12
C GLU A 154 12.77 -9.51 11.87
N LEU A 155 13.04 -8.86 10.73
CA LEU A 155 12.38 -9.17 9.46
C LEU A 155 12.66 -10.61 9.01
N ILE A 156 13.93 -11.04 9.04
CA ILE A 156 14.33 -12.41 8.64
C ILE A 156 13.68 -13.44 9.55
N LYS A 157 13.74 -13.24 10.87
CA LYS A 157 13.18 -14.15 11.87
C LYS A 157 11.67 -14.32 11.75
N ASN A 158 10.96 -13.29 11.36
CA ASN A 158 9.51 -13.25 11.30
C ASN A 158 8.95 -13.26 9.87
N VAL A 159 9.71 -13.81 8.90
CA VAL A 159 9.30 -13.85 7.48
C VAL A 159 7.92 -14.48 7.30
N ASP A 160 7.61 -15.56 8.01
CA ASP A 160 6.31 -16.25 7.92
C ASP A 160 5.15 -15.38 8.41
N LEU A 161 5.41 -14.44 9.32
CA LEU A 161 4.39 -13.54 9.85
C LEU A 161 4.03 -12.42 8.87
N TRP A 162 5.03 -11.74 8.30
CA TRP A 162 4.75 -10.60 7.42
C TRP A 162 4.51 -11.01 5.96
N SER A 163 4.94 -12.20 5.54
CA SER A 163 4.68 -12.71 4.20
C SER A 163 3.36 -13.50 4.08
N ALA A 164 2.71 -13.80 5.21
CA ALA A 164 1.40 -14.43 5.20
C ALA A 164 0.35 -13.51 4.57
N LEU A 165 -0.36 -14.02 3.56
CA LEU A 165 -1.45 -13.28 2.94
C LEU A 165 -2.60 -13.10 3.93
N PRO A 166 -3.10 -11.87 4.09
CA PRO A 166 -4.26 -11.65 4.95
C PRO A 166 -5.47 -12.43 4.46
N ALA A 167 -5.91 -13.42 5.24
CA ALA A 167 -7.14 -14.16 5.00
C ALA A 167 -8.31 -13.34 5.53
N THR A 168 -8.84 -12.42 4.73
CA THR A 168 -9.93 -11.55 5.16
C THR A 168 -11.04 -11.47 4.11
N PRO A 169 -12.32 -11.51 4.53
CA PRO A 169 -13.45 -11.26 3.64
C PRO A 169 -13.45 -9.84 3.04
N SER A 170 -12.71 -8.90 3.64
CA SER A 170 -12.60 -7.53 3.13
C SER A 170 -11.85 -7.40 1.81
N ILE A 171 -11.04 -8.41 1.42
CA ILE A 171 -10.39 -8.41 0.11
C ILE A 171 -11.43 -8.74 -0.96
N PRO A 172 -11.63 -7.88 -1.98
CA PRO A 172 -12.61 -8.11 -3.02
C PRO A 172 -12.40 -9.47 -3.72
N SER A 173 -13.48 -10.24 -3.89
CA SER A 173 -13.42 -11.59 -4.48
C SER A 173 -12.91 -11.58 -5.91
N GLU A 174 -13.26 -10.56 -6.70
CA GLU A 174 -12.78 -10.40 -8.08
C GLU A 174 -11.24 -10.22 -8.09
N TRP A 175 -10.70 -9.39 -7.21
CA TRP A 175 -9.25 -9.23 -7.08
C TRP A 175 -8.59 -10.55 -6.69
N ARG A 176 -9.13 -11.23 -5.69
CA ARG A 176 -8.59 -12.50 -5.18
C ARG A 176 -8.53 -13.57 -6.26
N SER A 177 -9.59 -13.76 -7.03
CA SER A 177 -9.63 -14.76 -8.10
C SER A 177 -8.58 -14.54 -9.20
N GLN A 178 -8.21 -13.29 -9.45
CA GLN A 178 -7.21 -12.94 -10.47
C GLN A 178 -5.76 -12.97 -9.96
N ALA A 179 -5.53 -12.63 -8.69
CA ALA A 179 -4.19 -12.35 -8.16
C ALA A 179 -3.65 -13.39 -7.18
N GLU A 180 -4.50 -14.18 -6.52
CA GLU A 180 -4.09 -15.07 -5.43
C GLU A 180 -3.00 -16.06 -5.87
N LYS A 181 -3.16 -16.68 -7.03
CA LYS A 181 -2.17 -17.61 -7.56
C LYS A 181 -0.83 -16.94 -7.83
N SER A 182 -0.84 -15.76 -8.48
CA SER A 182 0.37 -15.00 -8.78
C SER A 182 1.11 -14.59 -7.50
N LEU A 183 0.36 -14.21 -6.48
CA LEU A 183 0.90 -13.82 -5.19
C LEU A 183 1.50 -15.03 -4.45
N GLN A 184 0.80 -16.17 -4.43
CA GLN A 184 1.31 -17.40 -3.82
C GLN A 184 2.57 -17.92 -4.52
N ASP A 185 2.60 -17.88 -5.87
CA ASP A 185 3.77 -18.31 -6.64
C ASP A 185 4.98 -17.39 -6.38
N TYR A 186 4.75 -16.09 -6.24
CA TYR A 186 5.82 -15.14 -5.90
C TYR A 186 6.37 -15.38 -4.49
N MET A 187 5.51 -15.69 -3.51
CA MET A 187 5.92 -15.98 -2.14
C MET A 187 6.80 -17.23 -2.02
N LYS A 188 6.65 -18.22 -2.91
CA LYS A 188 7.51 -19.41 -2.93
C LYS A 188 8.97 -19.12 -3.32
N LEU A 189 9.25 -17.91 -3.80
CA LEU A 189 10.60 -17.48 -4.18
C LEU A 189 11.40 -16.90 -3.00
N TRP A 190 10.75 -16.69 -1.86
CA TRP A 190 11.34 -16.20 -0.60
C TRP A 190 11.57 -17.33 0.39
#